data_f622935340a8cb6268be559a014659bf
#
_entry.id   f622935340a8cb6268be559a014659bf
#
_cell.length_a   1.000
_cell.length_b   1.000
_cell.length_c   1.000
_cell.angle_alpha   90.00
_cell.angle_beta   90.00
_cell.angle_gamma   90.00
#
_symmetry.space_group_name_H-M   'P 1'
#
loop_
_entity.id
_entity.type
_entity.pdbx_description
1 polymer ?
#
loop_
_entity_poly.entity_id
_entity_poly.type
_entity_poly.pdbx_seq_one_letter_code
_entity_poly.pdbx_strand_id
1 'polypeptide(L)'
;MAGHSKWHNIRIRKGKQDALRSKLFTKLTREIIVAARLGGGNPDANPRLRLAIEKARENHMPTDNIKRAIQKGTGELEGVTYEEITYEGYGPGGVAIMVECLTDNRNRTVAELRHLFSKHGGNLGETGSVAWQFKRQGVITIPAEAIAEEELLELALEAGADDVTQEEEFYRVLTAVEEFHRVREALQERGLPIAEAQLELTPTTTVRVEGETAQKLMRLLEALEDHDDVQHTYANFDIPDEAFASVS
;
A
#
# COMPACT_ATOMS: atom_id res chain seq x y z
N MET A 1 4.32 0.09 15.67
CA MET A 1 4.15 -0.08 14.20
C MET A 1 3.75 1.20 13.48
N ALA A 2 3.88 2.31 14.13
CA ALA A 2 3.41 3.62 13.67
C ALA A 2 4.17 4.23 12.48
N GLY A 3 5.36 3.76 12.16
CA GLY A 3 6.23 4.46 11.21
C GLY A 3 5.71 4.52 9.77
N HIS A 4 5.32 3.39 9.20
CA HIS A 4 4.91 3.33 7.80
C HIS A 4 3.56 3.99 7.54
N SER A 5 2.55 3.70 8.35
CA SER A 5 1.22 4.31 8.25
C SER A 5 1.29 5.82 8.49
N LYS A 6 2.10 6.25 9.46
CA LYS A 6 2.34 7.67 9.74
C LYS A 6 3.00 8.39 8.56
N TRP A 7 4.00 7.77 7.93
CA TRP A 7 4.63 8.29 6.72
C TRP A 7 3.61 8.46 5.58
N HIS A 8 2.79 7.45 5.33
CA HIS A 8 1.75 7.50 4.31
C HIS A 8 0.78 8.66 4.53
N ASN A 9 0.30 8.84 5.76
CA ASN A 9 -0.60 9.94 6.13
C ASN A 9 0.05 11.33 5.97
N ILE A 10 1.33 11.48 6.33
CA ILE A 10 2.07 12.74 6.17
C ILE A 10 2.23 13.09 4.69
N ARG A 11 2.52 12.11 3.86
CA ARG A 11 2.69 12.31 2.42
C ARG A 11 1.42 12.77 1.73
N ILE A 12 0.27 12.21 2.11
CA ILE A 12 -1.05 12.64 1.61
C ILE A 12 -1.28 14.12 1.92
N ARG A 13 -0.87 14.58 3.09
CA ARG A 13 -1.03 16.00 3.51
C ARG A 13 -0.09 16.96 2.79
N LYS A 14 1.11 16.54 2.36
CA LYS A 14 2.15 17.41 1.77
C LYS A 14 2.15 17.53 0.25
N GLY A 15 1.42 16.71 -0.47
CA GLY A 15 1.53 16.60 -1.93
C GLY A 15 0.94 17.79 -2.70
N LYS A 16 1.67 18.23 -3.72
CA LYS A 16 1.10 19.07 -4.80
C LYS A 16 0.05 18.23 -5.52
N GLN A 17 -1.22 18.53 -5.30
CA GLN A 17 -2.37 17.68 -5.64
C GLN A 17 -2.38 17.16 -7.10
N ASP A 18 -2.00 17.95 -8.10
CA ASP A 18 -2.15 17.54 -9.50
C ASP A 18 -1.11 16.54 -10.00
N ALA A 19 0.17 16.69 -9.62
CA ALA A 19 1.22 15.75 -10.00
C ALA A 19 1.06 14.39 -9.32
N LEU A 20 0.68 14.40 -8.04
CA LEU A 20 0.36 13.19 -7.28
C LEU A 20 -0.86 12.47 -7.83
N ARG A 21 -1.88 13.21 -8.26
CA ARG A 21 -3.08 12.66 -8.87
C ARG A 21 -2.79 11.94 -10.18
N SER A 22 -1.92 12.50 -11.04
CA SER A 22 -1.52 11.86 -12.29
C SER A 22 -0.78 10.55 -12.06
N LYS A 23 0.17 10.52 -11.11
CA LYS A 23 0.90 9.29 -10.73
C LYS A 23 -0.04 8.24 -10.14
N LEU A 24 -0.93 8.66 -9.26
CA LEU A 24 -1.93 7.76 -8.66
C LEU A 24 -2.83 7.14 -9.74
N PHE A 25 -3.28 7.92 -10.72
CA PHE A 25 -4.08 7.41 -11.83
C PHE A 25 -3.31 6.38 -12.68
N THR A 26 -2.04 6.59 -12.90
CA THR A 26 -1.17 5.63 -13.61
C THR A 26 -1.12 4.31 -12.85
N LYS A 27 -0.88 4.35 -11.53
CA LYS A 27 -0.83 3.16 -10.67
C LYS A 27 -2.17 2.42 -10.63
N LEU A 28 -3.27 3.14 -10.41
CA LEU A 28 -4.62 2.56 -10.40
C LEU A 28 -4.99 1.94 -11.76
N THR A 29 -4.61 2.58 -12.86
CA THR A 29 -4.84 2.05 -14.21
C THR A 29 -4.10 0.72 -14.42
N ARG A 30 -2.84 0.62 -14.01
CA ARG A 30 -2.06 -0.63 -14.08
C ARG A 30 -2.70 -1.74 -13.23
N GLU A 31 -3.11 -1.40 -12.02
CA GLU A 31 -3.78 -2.35 -11.11
C GLU A 31 -5.08 -2.90 -11.71
N ILE A 32 -5.92 -2.03 -12.30
CA ILE A 32 -7.16 -2.45 -12.99
C ILE A 32 -6.84 -3.38 -14.17
N ILE A 33 -5.85 -3.04 -14.98
CA ILE A 33 -5.43 -3.86 -16.14
C ILE A 33 -5.01 -5.26 -15.67
N VAL A 34 -4.15 -5.34 -14.65
CA VAL A 34 -3.64 -6.62 -14.13
C VAL A 34 -4.76 -7.41 -13.46
N ALA A 35 -5.59 -6.79 -12.63
CA ALA A 35 -6.70 -7.44 -11.98
C ALA A 35 -7.70 -8.02 -12.99
N ALA A 36 -8.06 -7.27 -14.05
CA ALA A 36 -8.95 -7.72 -15.11
C ALA A 36 -8.34 -8.88 -15.93
N ARG A 37 -7.02 -8.84 -16.16
CA ARG A 37 -6.31 -9.89 -16.89
C ARG A 37 -6.26 -11.21 -16.14
N LEU A 38 -6.03 -11.18 -14.84
CA LEU A 38 -5.90 -12.36 -14.00
C LEU A 38 -7.25 -13.00 -13.64
N GLY A 39 -8.26 -12.19 -13.35
CA GLY A 39 -9.54 -12.64 -12.81
C GLY A 39 -10.75 -12.34 -13.69
N GLY A 40 -10.54 -11.77 -14.88
CA GLY A 40 -11.63 -11.39 -15.80
C GLY A 40 -12.18 -9.99 -15.53
N GLY A 41 -12.93 -9.45 -16.50
CA GLY A 41 -13.44 -8.08 -16.50
C GLY A 41 -14.72 -7.84 -15.69
N ASN A 42 -15.28 -8.87 -15.05
CA ASN A 42 -16.48 -8.75 -14.23
C ASN A 42 -16.11 -8.50 -12.74
N PRO A 43 -16.35 -7.30 -12.20
CA PRO A 43 -16.01 -6.99 -10.81
C PRO A 43 -16.80 -7.82 -9.79
N ASP A 44 -18.00 -8.32 -10.12
CA ASP A 44 -18.78 -9.14 -9.20
C ASP A 44 -18.13 -10.53 -8.99
N ALA A 45 -17.42 -11.04 -9.98
CA ALA A 45 -16.68 -12.29 -9.94
C ALA A 45 -15.18 -12.12 -9.64
N ASN A 46 -14.68 -10.88 -9.57
CA ASN A 46 -13.28 -10.57 -9.40
C ASN A 46 -13.08 -9.54 -8.24
N PRO A 47 -12.87 -10.01 -7.00
CA PRO A 47 -12.73 -9.15 -5.84
C PRO A 47 -11.57 -8.14 -5.94
N ARG A 48 -10.44 -8.54 -6.55
CA ARG A 48 -9.30 -7.64 -6.79
C ARG A 48 -9.66 -6.50 -7.73
N LEU A 49 -10.37 -6.81 -8.83
CA LEU A 49 -10.84 -5.80 -9.77
C LEU A 49 -11.86 -4.87 -9.12
N ARG A 50 -12.79 -5.40 -8.35
CA ARG A 50 -13.78 -4.61 -7.61
C ARG A 50 -13.10 -3.60 -6.69
N LEU A 51 -12.13 -4.02 -5.87
CA LEU A 51 -11.37 -3.15 -4.99
C LEU A 51 -10.60 -2.06 -5.77
N ALA A 52 -9.96 -2.44 -6.89
CA ALA A 52 -9.23 -1.50 -7.73
C ALA A 52 -10.16 -0.44 -8.34
N ILE A 53 -11.36 -0.83 -8.78
CA ILE A 53 -12.39 0.09 -9.31
C ILE A 53 -12.90 1.02 -8.20
N GLU A 54 -13.15 0.53 -7.01
CA GLU A 54 -13.59 1.33 -5.86
C GLU A 54 -12.55 2.41 -5.55
N LYS A 55 -11.28 2.03 -5.39
CA LYS A 55 -10.17 2.98 -5.18
C LYS A 55 -10.05 4.02 -6.30
N ALA A 56 -10.23 3.60 -7.55
CA ALA A 56 -10.22 4.52 -8.69
C ALA A 56 -11.36 5.54 -8.64
N ARG A 57 -12.57 5.13 -8.25
CA ARG A 57 -13.75 6.01 -8.08
C ARG A 57 -13.57 6.97 -6.91
N GLU A 58 -13.08 6.50 -5.76
CA GLU A 58 -12.77 7.34 -4.60
C GLU A 58 -11.77 8.44 -4.93
N ASN A 59 -10.82 8.15 -5.82
CA ASN A 59 -9.85 9.12 -6.33
C ASN A 59 -10.35 9.90 -7.57
N HIS A 60 -11.64 9.84 -7.86
CA HIS A 60 -12.28 10.58 -8.96
C HIS A 60 -11.71 10.26 -10.35
N MET A 61 -11.29 9.02 -10.60
CA MET A 61 -10.90 8.58 -11.94
C MET A 61 -12.12 8.55 -12.85
N PRO A 62 -12.05 9.14 -14.07
CA PRO A 62 -13.17 9.11 -15.01
C PRO A 62 -13.58 7.67 -15.35
N THR A 63 -14.90 7.43 -15.39
CA THR A 63 -15.47 6.10 -15.68
C THR A 63 -14.97 5.51 -16.99
N ASP A 64 -14.74 6.34 -18.01
CA ASP A 64 -14.22 5.88 -19.31
C ASP A 64 -12.76 5.37 -19.21
N ASN A 65 -11.95 5.95 -18.32
CA ASN A 65 -10.59 5.48 -18.07
C ASN A 65 -10.61 4.11 -17.38
N ILE A 66 -11.52 3.91 -16.41
CA ILE A 66 -11.73 2.61 -15.75
C ILE A 66 -12.15 1.55 -16.77
N LYS A 67 -13.16 1.85 -17.62
CA LYS A 67 -13.64 0.93 -18.66
C LYS A 67 -12.52 0.54 -19.64
N ARG A 68 -11.75 1.54 -20.13
CA ARG A 68 -10.62 1.29 -21.03
C ARG A 68 -9.54 0.43 -20.39
N ALA A 69 -9.26 0.63 -19.10
CA ALA A 69 -8.30 -0.19 -18.37
C ALA A 69 -8.76 -1.65 -18.26
N ILE A 70 -10.05 -1.89 -17.97
CA ILE A 70 -10.64 -3.23 -17.97
C ILE A 70 -10.52 -3.88 -19.36
N GLN A 71 -10.88 -3.17 -20.42
CA GLN A 71 -10.82 -3.67 -21.80
C GLN A 71 -9.39 -4.02 -22.24
N LYS A 72 -8.37 -3.25 -21.79
CA LYS A 72 -6.96 -3.59 -21.99
C LYS A 72 -6.56 -4.85 -21.23
N GLY A 73 -7.06 -5.04 -20.02
CA GLY A 73 -6.81 -6.23 -19.22
C GLY A 73 -7.43 -7.48 -19.81
N THR A 74 -8.65 -7.40 -20.31
CA THR A 74 -9.38 -8.51 -20.95
C THR A 74 -8.92 -8.81 -22.39
N GLY A 75 -8.10 -7.95 -22.99
CA GLY A 75 -7.62 -8.10 -24.37
C GLY A 75 -8.58 -7.57 -25.45
N GLU A 76 -9.67 -6.92 -25.08
CA GLU A 76 -10.59 -6.25 -26.01
C GLU A 76 -9.95 -5.02 -26.67
N LEU A 77 -9.00 -4.38 -25.99
CA LEU A 77 -8.17 -3.32 -26.52
C LEU A 77 -6.69 -3.69 -26.42
N GLU A 78 -5.90 -3.28 -27.39
CA GLU A 78 -4.45 -3.39 -27.33
C GLU A 78 -3.91 -2.63 -26.10
N GLY A 79 -3.01 -3.27 -25.38
CA GLY A 79 -2.41 -2.71 -24.18
C GLY A 79 -1.08 -3.35 -23.84
N VAL A 80 -0.36 -2.69 -22.93
CA VAL A 80 0.90 -3.19 -22.41
C VAL A 80 0.63 -4.32 -21.44
N THR A 81 1.47 -5.36 -21.50
CA THR A 81 1.46 -6.44 -20.51
C THR A 81 2.36 -6.07 -19.35
N TYR A 82 1.79 -6.04 -18.15
CA TYR A 82 2.53 -5.82 -16.91
C TYR A 82 2.81 -7.13 -16.20
N GLU A 83 4.01 -7.25 -15.64
CA GLU A 83 4.42 -8.32 -14.72
C GLU A 83 4.34 -7.80 -13.28
N GLU A 84 3.88 -8.66 -12.37
CA GLU A 84 3.95 -8.42 -10.93
C GLU A 84 5.29 -8.92 -10.40
N ILE A 85 6.05 -8.04 -9.77
CA ILE A 85 7.35 -8.38 -9.19
C ILE A 85 7.48 -7.70 -7.84
N THR A 86 7.92 -8.46 -6.84
CA THR A 86 8.28 -7.92 -5.53
C THR A 86 9.79 -7.89 -5.40
N TYR A 87 10.34 -6.73 -5.10
CA TYR A 87 11.75 -6.54 -4.79
C TYR A 87 11.94 -6.37 -3.30
N GLU A 88 13.11 -6.76 -2.84
CA GLU A 88 13.48 -6.78 -1.43
C GLU A 88 14.81 -6.05 -1.24
N GLY A 89 14.94 -5.31 -0.14
CA GLY A 89 16.17 -4.61 0.16
C GLY A 89 16.26 -4.08 1.58
N TYR A 90 17.39 -3.49 1.89
CA TYR A 90 17.63 -2.80 3.15
C TYR A 90 17.84 -1.32 2.89
N GLY A 91 17.13 -0.50 3.63
CA GLY A 91 17.32 0.94 3.69
C GLY A 91 18.34 1.36 4.76
N PRO A 92 18.57 2.67 4.88
CA PRO A 92 19.39 3.23 5.96
C PRO A 92 18.97 2.71 7.33
N GLY A 93 19.94 2.42 8.19
CA GLY A 93 19.69 1.87 9.53
C GLY A 93 19.34 0.39 9.57
N GLY A 94 19.47 -0.34 8.46
CA GLY A 94 19.12 -1.76 8.38
C GLY A 94 17.62 -2.03 8.32
N VAL A 95 16.83 -1.04 7.93
CA VAL A 95 15.37 -1.16 7.76
C VAL A 95 15.07 -2.08 6.58
N ALA A 96 14.29 -3.12 6.81
CA ALA A 96 13.80 -4.01 5.75
C ALA A 96 12.74 -3.30 4.92
N ILE A 97 12.85 -3.40 3.59
CA ILE A 97 11.94 -2.75 2.64
C ILE A 97 11.50 -3.78 1.60
N MET A 98 10.17 -3.86 1.43
CA MET A 98 9.51 -4.62 0.37
C MET A 98 8.94 -3.63 -0.65
N VAL A 99 9.13 -3.89 -1.95
CA VAL A 99 8.66 -3.01 -3.03
C VAL A 99 7.86 -3.84 -4.04
N GLU A 100 6.55 -3.66 -4.05
CA GLU A 100 5.66 -4.31 -5.03
C GLU A 100 5.57 -3.46 -6.30
N CYS A 101 5.88 -4.06 -7.44
CA CYS A 101 5.93 -3.40 -8.74
C CYS A 101 4.98 -4.05 -9.76
N LEU A 102 4.43 -3.20 -10.62
CA LEU A 102 3.83 -3.58 -11.89
C LEU A 102 4.64 -2.97 -13.02
N THR A 103 5.34 -3.78 -13.77
CA THR A 103 6.27 -3.30 -14.81
C THR A 103 6.08 -4.01 -16.14
N ASP A 104 6.30 -3.30 -17.21
CA ASP A 104 6.42 -3.82 -18.57
C ASP A 104 7.88 -4.12 -18.95
N ASN A 105 8.84 -3.75 -18.10
CA ASN A 105 10.27 -3.95 -18.33
C ASN A 105 11.03 -4.20 -17.03
N ARG A 106 11.15 -5.46 -16.66
CA ARG A 106 11.82 -5.92 -15.44
C ARG A 106 13.27 -5.43 -15.33
N ASN A 107 14.02 -5.42 -16.43
CA ASN A 107 15.42 -5.03 -16.43
C ASN A 107 15.60 -3.54 -16.14
N ARG A 108 14.73 -2.69 -16.70
CA ARG A 108 14.69 -1.27 -16.40
C ARG A 108 14.37 -1.06 -14.93
N THR A 109 13.28 -1.63 -14.43
CA THR A 109 12.82 -1.44 -13.05
C THR A 109 13.88 -1.85 -12.04
N VAL A 110 14.50 -3.03 -12.17
CA VAL A 110 15.52 -3.48 -11.22
C VAL A 110 16.75 -2.56 -11.21
N ALA A 111 17.15 -2.03 -12.37
CA ALA A 111 18.28 -1.10 -12.48
C ALA A 111 17.98 0.25 -11.80
N GLU A 112 16.77 0.77 -12.02
CA GLU A 112 16.30 2.02 -11.42
C GLU A 112 16.15 1.90 -9.90
N LEU A 113 15.54 0.82 -9.41
CA LEU A 113 15.41 0.56 -7.98
C LEU A 113 16.78 0.39 -7.30
N ARG A 114 17.71 -0.36 -7.92
CA ARG A 114 19.07 -0.50 -7.40
C ARG A 114 19.78 0.85 -7.28
N HIS A 115 19.59 1.71 -8.27
CA HIS A 115 20.12 3.08 -8.22
C HIS A 115 19.51 3.88 -7.06
N LEU A 116 18.18 3.83 -6.87
CA LEU A 116 17.50 4.54 -5.79
C LEU A 116 17.98 4.07 -4.42
N PHE A 117 18.04 2.75 -4.18
CA PHE A 117 18.55 2.20 -2.92
C PHE A 117 19.99 2.68 -2.65
N SER A 118 20.89 2.52 -3.62
CA SER A 118 22.30 2.91 -3.47
C SER A 118 22.47 4.41 -3.25
N LYS A 119 21.73 5.24 -3.96
CA LYS A 119 21.77 6.71 -3.85
C LYS A 119 21.40 7.20 -2.46
N HIS A 120 20.50 6.52 -1.79
CA HIS A 120 19.99 6.90 -0.47
C HIS A 120 20.60 6.08 0.68
N GLY A 121 21.69 5.35 0.44
CA GLY A 121 22.43 4.64 1.48
C GLY A 121 21.82 3.29 1.88
N GLY A 122 21.00 2.71 1.03
CA GLY A 122 20.47 1.36 1.14
C GLY A 122 21.09 0.39 0.13
N ASN A 123 20.56 -0.81 0.08
CA ASN A 123 21.00 -1.87 -0.82
C ASN A 123 19.81 -2.73 -1.27
N LEU A 124 19.65 -2.91 -2.58
CA LEU A 124 18.69 -3.87 -3.12
C LEU A 124 19.24 -5.28 -2.93
N GLY A 125 18.49 -6.14 -2.24
CA GLY A 125 18.85 -7.52 -1.93
C GLY A 125 18.33 -8.53 -2.95
N GLU A 126 18.54 -9.80 -2.63
CA GLU A 126 17.98 -10.92 -3.37
C GLU A 126 16.60 -11.30 -2.82
N THR A 127 15.80 -12.04 -3.60
CA THR A 127 14.51 -12.56 -3.17
C THR A 127 14.67 -13.42 -1.90
N GLY A 128 13.84 -13.17 -0.90
CA GLY A 128 13.89 -13.86 0.40
C GLY A 128 14.80 -13.19 1.44
N SER A 129 15.48 -12.09 1.09
CA SER A 129 16.40 -11.40 2.03
C SER A 129 15.66 -10.73 3.20
N VAL A 130 14.45 -10.21 2.99
CA VAL A 130 13.68 -9.50 4.02
C VAL A 130 12.22 -9.95 4.15
N ALA A 131 11.67 -10.71 3.20
CA ALA A 131 10.26 -11.11 3.16
C ALA A 131 9.78 -11.82 4.45
N TRP A 132 10.66 -12.56 5.12
CA TRP A 132 10.39 -13.25 6.39
C TRP A 132 10.08 -12.30 7.56
N GLN A 133 10.39 -11.03 7.43
CA GLN A 133 10.08 -9.98 8.41
C GLN A 133 8.68 -9.39 8.25
N PHE A 134 7.92 -9.85 7.25
CA PHE A 134 6.60 -9.32 6.94
C PHE A 134 5.55 -10.45 6.89
N LYS A 135 4.32 -10.09 7.24
CA LYS A 135 3.14 -10.96 7.11
C LYS A 135 2.13 -10.26 6.19
N ARG A 136 1.58 -10.99 5.21
CA ARG A 136 0.49 -10.47 4.39
C ARG A 136 -0.81 -10.53 5.16
N GLN A 137 -1.49 -9.41 5.30
CA GLN A 137 -2.73 -9.27 6.07
C GLN A 137 -3.69 -8.31 5.38
N GLY A 138 -4.99 -8.42 5.69
CA GLY A 138 -5.94 -7.36 5.44
C GLY A 138 -5.81 -6.28 6.50
N VAL A 139 -5.83 -5.03 6.08
CA VAL A 139 -5.83 -3.86 6.96
C VAL A 139 -6.99 -2.96 6.60
N ILE A 140 -7.86 -2.68 7.58
CA ILE A 140 -9.01 -1.79 7.43
C ILE A 140 -8.83 -0.65 8.43
N THR A 141 -8.76 0.57 7.91
CA THR A 141 -8.52 1.78 8.71
C THR A 141 -9.84 2.50 8.97
N ILE A 142 -10.15 2.77 10.24
CA ILE A 142 -11.37 3.44 10.69
C ILE A 142 -10.98 4.66 11.53
N PRO A 143 -11.56 5.86 11.31
CA PRO A 143 -11.31 7.01 12.16
C PRO A 143 -11.67 6.71 13.63
N ALA A 144 -10.78 7.03 14.57
CA ALA A 144 -10.97 6.74 15.99
C ALA A 144 -12.17 7.48 16.61
N GLU A 145 -12.56 8.60 16.01
CA GLU A 145 -13.73 9.37 16.44
C GLU A 145 -15.07 8.70 16.09
N ALA A 146 -15.07 7.71 15.18
CA ALA A 146 -16.30 7.09 14.68
C ALA A 146 -16.91 6.06 15.63
N ILE A 147 -16.09 5.45 16.51
CA ILE A 147 -16.52 4.35 17.40
C ILE A 147 -15.57 4.23 18.59
N ALA A 148 -16.04 3.74 19.72
CA ALA A 148 -15.19 3.40 20.86
C ALA A 148 -14.34 2.14 20.57
N GLU A 149 -13.10 2.12 21.06
CA GLU A 149 -12.14 1.02 20.81
C GLU A 149 -12.70 -0.35 21.20
N GLU A 150 -13.29 -0.44 22.40
CA GLU A 150 -13.86 -1.70 22.93
C GLU A 150 -15.00 -2.21 22.03
N GLU A 151 -15.87 -1.31 21.58
CA GLU A 151 -16.99 -1.66 20.69
C GLU A 151 -16.48 -2.10 19.31
N LEU A 152 -15.49 -1.42 18.74
CA LEU A 152 -14.88 -1.82 17.48
C LEU A 152 -14.20 -3.19 17.59
N LEU A 153 -13.49 -3.43 18.70
CA LEU A 153 -12.81 -4.70 18.94
C LEU A 153 -13.80 -5.86 18.97
N GLU A 154 -14.92 -5.72 19.69
CA GLU A 154 -15.97 -6.74 19.72
C GLU A 154 -16.54 -7.01 18.33
N LEU A 155 -16.94 -5.96 17.61
CA LEU A 155 -17.51 -6.07 16.26
C LEU A 155 -16.53 -6.70 15.26
N ALA A 156 -15.27 -6.30 15.31
CA ALA A 156 -14.24 -6.79 14.40
C ALA A 156 -13.92 -8.27 14.65
N LEU A 157 -13.79 -8.68 15.92
CA LEU A 157 -13.54 -10.08 16.27
C LEU A 157 -14.73 -10.98 15.92
N GLU A 158 -15.98 -10.54 16.15
CA GLU A 158 -17.18 -11.25 15.72
C GLU A 158 -17.22 -11.42 14.18
N ALA A 159 -16.77 -10.42 13.44
CA ALA A 159 -16.68 -10.48 11.99
C ALA A 159 -15.54 -11.36 11.48
N GLY A 160 -14.58 -11.75 12.34
CA GLY A 160 -13.45 -12.62 12.01
C GLY A 160 -12.12 -11.89 11.81
N ALA A 161 -11.97 -10.70 12.35
CA ALA A 161 -10.67 -10.02 12.42
C ALA A 161 -9.73 -10.75 13.40
N ASP A 162 -8.43 -10.59 13.17
CA ASP A 162 -7.37 -11.12 14.04
C ASP A 162 -7.11 -10.19 15.24
N ASP A 163 -7.13 -8.87 14.99
CA ASP A 163 -6.77 -7.86 16.00
C ASP A 163 -7.24 -6.45 15.60
N VAL A 164 -7.29 -5.55 16.57
CA VAL A 164 -7.52 -4.10 16.38
C VAL A 164 -6.44 -3.35 17.13
N THR A 165 -5.74 -2.46 16.42
CA THR A 165 -4.70 -1.60 17.00
C THR A 165 -5.05 -0.14 16.79
N GLN A 166 -4.78 0.71 17.80
CA GLN A 166 -4.95 2.15 17.67
C GLN A 166 -3.65 2.80 17.21
N GLU A 167 -3.72 3.64 16.19
CA GLU A 167 -2.63 4.46 15.69
C GLU A 167 -3.10 5.92 15.54
N GLU A 168 -2.75 6.76 16.50
CA GLU A 168 -3.11 8.19 16.55
C GLU A 168 -4.64 8.41 16.43
N GLU A 169 -5.08 8.93 15.28
CA GLU A 169 -6.48 9.28 14.98
C GLU A 169 -7.26 8.13 14.30
N PHE A 170 -6.66 6.94 14.18
CA PHE A 170 -7.25 5.80 13.47
C PHE A 170 -7.12 4.50 14.25
N TYR A 171 -8.10 3.61 14.05
CA TYR A 171 -7.97 2.19 14.35
C TYR A 171 -7.58 1.42 13.10
N ARG A 172 -6.73 0.42 13.26
CA ARG A 172 -6.40 -0.56 12.23
C ARG A 172 -6.95 -1.91 12.63
N VAL A 173 -7.90 -2.40 11.87
CA VAL A 173 -8.45 -3.75 11.99
C VAL A 173 -7.63 -4.68 11.12
N LEU A 174 -6.97 -5.67 11.73
CA LEU A 174 -6.10 -6.64 11.07
C LEU A 174 -6.86 -7.94 10.83
N THR A 175 -6.71 -8.50 9.64
CA THR A 175 -7.38 -9.74 9.25
C THR A 175 -6.44 -10.71 8.56
N ALA A 176 -6.77 -12.00 8.54
CA ALA A 176 -6.24 -12.90 7.55
C ALA A 176 -6.67 -12.44 6.14
N VAL A 177 -5.89 -12.80 5.11
CA VAL A 177 -6.18 -12.41 3.71
C VAL A 177 -7.57 -12.91 3.29
N GLU A 178 -7.92 -14.13 3.67
CA GLU A 178 -9.17 -14.81 3.33
C GLU A 178 -10.39 -14.14 3.97
N GLU A 179 -10.23 -13.57 5.16
CA GLU A 179 -11.30 -12.94 5.94
C GLU A 179 -11.50 -11.46 5.61
N PHE A 180 -10.57 -10.85 4.89
CA PHE A 180 -10.53 -9.41 4.63
C PHE A 180 -11.84 -8.85 4.08
N HIS A 181 -12.40 -9.47 3.03
CA HIS A 181 -13.64 -9.00 2.41
C HIS A 181 -14.83 -9.13 3.35
N ARG A 182 -14.94 -10.26 4.07
CA ARG A 182 -16.02 -10.51 5.02
C ARG A 182 -16.03 -9.50 6.16
N VAL A 183 -14.85 -9.25 6.75
CA VAL A 183 -14.72 -8.28 7.85
C VAL A 183 -15.04 -6.87 7.35
N ARG A 184 -14.52 -6.49 6.19
CA ARG A 184 -14.80 -5.18 5.59
C ARG A 184 -16.30 -4.97 5.35
N GLU A 185 -16.99 -5.93 4.74
CA GLU A 185 -18.42 -5.87 4.50
C GLU A 185 -19.22 -5.76 5.82
N ALA A 186 -18.87 -6.57 6.82
CA ALA A 186 -19.55 -6.52 8.13
C ALA A 186 -19.40 -5.15 8.81
N LEU A 187 -18.24 -4.53 8.75
CA LEU A 187 -18.03 -3.18 9.30
C LEU A 187 -18.78 -2.11 8.52
N GLN A 188 -18.85 -2.23 7.19
CA GLN A 188 -19.63 -1.33 6.34
C GLN A 188 -21.15 -1.44 6.61
N GLU A 189 -21.68 -2.65 6.79
CA GLU A 189 -23.09 -2.89 7.15
C GLU A 189 -23.48 -2.27 8.49
N ARG A 190 -22.52 -2.15 9.42
CA ARG A 190 -22.70 -1.42 10.68
C ARG A 190 -22.61 0.10 10.54
N GLY A 191 -22.40 0.60 9.32
CA GLY A 191 -22.32 2.04 9.02
C GLY A 191 -21.03 2.70 9.44
N LEU A 192 -19.95 1.93 9.71
CA LEU A 192 -18.67 2.48 10.08
C LEU A 192 -17.96 3.12 8.87
N PRO A 193 -17.43 4.33 9.00
CA PRO A 193 -16.66 4.96 7.93
C PRO A 193 -15.31 4.26 7.77
N ILE A 194 -15.07 3.66 6.61
CA ILE A 194 -13.78 3.07 6.28
C ILE A 194 -12.95 4.12 5.55
N ALA A 195 -11.86 4.55 6.17
CA ALA A 195 -10.93 5.51 5.55
C ALA A 195 -10.08 4.84 4.48
N GLU A 196 -9.63 3.61 4.73
CA GLU A 196 -8.88 2.79 3.77
C GLU A 196 -9.07 1.30 4.06
N ALA A 197 -9.04 0.47 3.02
CA ALA A 197 -9.05 -0.98 3.16
C ALA A 197 -8.21 -1.62 2.05
N GLN A 198 -7.20 -2.39 2.43
CA GLN A 198 -6.30 -3.04 1.49
C GLN A 198 -5.57 -4.26 2.09
N LEU A 199 -5.00 -5.08 1.20
CA LEU A 199 -4.07 -6.12 1.61
C LEU A 199 -2.66 -5.50 1.69
N GLU A 200 -2.00 -5.63 2.82
CA GLU A 200 -0.67 -5.06 3.09
C GLU A 200 0.32 -6.14 3.55
N LEU A 201 1.60 -5.80 3.42
CA LEU A 201 2.69 -6.50 4.09
C LEU A 201 3.00 -5.78 5.41
N THR A 202 2.53 -6.34 6.52
CA THR A 202 2.76 -5.78 7.86
C THR A 202 4.03 -6.33 8.46
N PRO A 203 4.92 -5.49 9.01
CA PRO A 203 6.14 -5.98 9.63
C PRO A 203 5.87 -6.73 10.93
N THR A 204 6.57 -7.83 11.15
CA THR A 204 6.54 -8.61 12.39
C THR A 204 7.50 -8.08 13.46
N THR A 205 8.52 -7.34 13.03
CA THR A 205 9.51 -6.68 13.88
C THR A 205 9.80 -5.31 13.33
N THR A 206 10.14 -4.35 14.19
CA THR A 206 10.45 -2.98 13.81
C THR A 206 11.88 -2.61 14.14
N VAL A 207 12.48 -1.72 13.35
CA VAL A 207 13.80 -1.13 13.54
C VAL A 207 13.63 0.35 13.83
N ARG A 208 14.09 0.78 15.01
CA ARG A 208 14.05 2.19 15.39
C ARG A 208 15.13 2.97 14.64
N VAL A 209 14.73 4.08 14.01
CA VAL A 209 15.62 4.99 13.31
C VAL A 209 15.37 6.44 13.71
N GLU A 210 16.43 7.21 13.79
CA GLU A 210 16.40 8.61 14.26
C GLU A 210 17.38 9.48 13.45
N GLY A 211 17.24 10.79 13.57
CA GLY A 211 18.18 11.79 13.05
C GLY A 211 18.43 11.67 11.54
N GLU A 212 19.68 11.74 11.13
CA GLU A 212 20.07 11.72 9.72
C GLU A 212 19.70 10.40 9.01
N THR A 213 19.74 9.28 9.74
CA THR A 213 19.33 7.97 9.23
C THR A 213 17.85 7.95 8.87
N ALA A 214 16.99 8.50 9.73
CA ALA A 214 15.58 8.64 9.45
C ALA A 214 15.31 9.53 8.24
N GLN A 215 16.04 10.66 8.10
CA GLN A 215 15.93 11.55 6.94
C GLN A 215 16.32 10.85 5.62
N LYS A 216 17.41 10.07 5.62
CA LYS A 216 17.85 9.30 4.45
C LYS A 216 16.83 8.23 4.09
N LEU A 217 16.26 7.55 5.10
CA LEU A 217 15.21 6.54 4.90
C LEU A 217 13.96 7.16 4.28
N MET A 218 13.49 8.30 4.79
CA MET A 218 12.32 8.99 4.26
C MET A 218 12.51 9.40 2.80
N ARG A 219 13.69 9.91 2.43
CA ARG A 219 14.00 10.25 1.03
C ARG A 219 14.01 9.01 0.12
N LEU A 220 14.50 7.86 0.63
CA LEU A 220 14.45 6.60 -0.11
C LEU A 220 13.00 6.17 -0.34
N LEU A 221 12.18 6.14 0.70
CA LEU A 221 10.78 5.73 0.60
C LEU A 221 9.99 6.65 -0.34
N GLU A 222 10.19 7.96 -0.24
CA GLU A 222 9.58 8.94 -1.16
C GLU A 222 9.99 8.67 -2.60
N ALA A 223 11.28 8.44 -2.86
CA ALA A 223 11.78 8.17 -4.22
C ALA A 223 11.26 6.84 -4.78
N LEU A 224 11.11 5.80 -3.94
CA LEU A 224 10.52 4.52 -4.32
C LEU A 224 9.04 4.67 -4.65
N GLU A 225 8.29 5.35 -3.79
CA GLU A 225 6.86 5.57 -4.01
C GLU A 225 6.57 6.48 -5.20
N ASP A 226 7.50 7.38 -5.55
CA ASP A 226 7.41 8.24 -6.72
C ASP A 226 7.73 7.52 -8.04
N HIS A 227 8.28 6.32 -7.98
CA HIS A 227 8.59 5.52 -9.15
C HIS A 227 7.30 4.98 -9.80
N ASP A 228 7.16 5.11 -11.12
CA ASP A 228 5.95 4.76 -11.86
C ASP A 228 5.60 3.27 -11.80
N ASP A 229 6.61 2.40 -11.73
CA ASP A 229 6.41 0.95 -11.70
C ASP A 229 6.11 0.43 -10.27
N VAL A 230 6.41 1.22 -9.23
CA VAL A 230 6.15 0.85 -7.83
C VAL A 230 4.69 1.08 -7.49
N GLN A 231 4.01 0.05 -7.04
CA GLN A 231 2.63 0.11 -6.55
C GLN A 231 2.59 0.38 -5.06
N HIS A 232 3.32 -0.41 -4.28
CA HIS A 232 3.38 -0.32 -2.83
C HIS A 232 4.81 -0.48 -2.34
N THR A 233 5.13 0.24 -1.28
CA THR A 233 6.37 0.13 -0.53
C THR A 233 6.04 -0.15 0.92
N TYR A 234 6.62 -1.19 1.52
CA TYR A 234 6.44 -1.54 2.93
C TYR A 234 7.81 -1.56 3.61
N ALA A 235 7.88 -1.04 4.82
CA ALA A 235 9.13 -0.94 5.56
C ALA A 235 8.89 -1.16 7.05
N ASN A 236 9.84 -1.81 7.73
CA ASN A 236 9.74 -2.19 9.13
C ASN A 236 10.38 -1.17 10.10
N PHE A 237 10.31 0.11 9.78
CA PHE A 237 10.86 1.15 10.64
C PHE A 237 9.89 1.65 11.70
N ASP A 238 10.47 2.15 12.78
CA ASP A 238 9.79 2.96 13.79
C ASP A 238 10.57 4.27 13.98
N ILE A 239 9.89 5.41 13.83
CA ILE A 239 10.46 6.74 14.00
C ILE A 239 9.71 7.43 15.14
N PRO A 240 10.41 7.91 16.19
CA PRO A 240 9.79 8.70 17.26
C PRO A 240 9.12 9.96 16.73
N ASP A 241 8.02 10.38 17.38
CA ASP A 241 7.22 11.54 16.97
C ASP A 241 8.03 12.84 16.87
N GLU A 242 8.97 13.03 17.79
CA GLU A 242 9.89 14.16 17.79
C GLU A 242 10.79 14.21 16.55
N ALA A 243 11.16 13.04 16.02
CA ALA A 243 12.00 12.95 14.83
C ALA A 243 11.20 13.19 13.53
N PHE A 244 9.91 12.89 13.49
CA PHE A 244 9.04 13.24 12.36
C PHE A 244 8.89 14.74 12.16
N ALA A 245 8.80 15.51 13.24
CA ALA A 245 8.69 16.97 13.19
C ALA A 245 9.93 17.64 12.55
N SER A 246 11.10 17.00 12.61
CA SER A 246 12.35 17.50 12.03
C SER A 246 12.57 17.12 10.56
N VAL A 247 11.78 16.19 10.03
CA VAL A 247 11.85 15.70 8.64
C VAL A 247 10.81 16.38 7.75
N SER A 248 9.96 17.19 8.36
CA SER A 248 8.82 17.89 7.71
C SER A 248 9.22 19.15 6.96
#